data_d313fd9664cee55d98dc459c8ca5950a
#
_entry.id   d313fd9664cee55d98dc459c8ca5950a
#
_cell.length_a   1.000
_cell.length_b   1.000
_cell.length_c   1.000
_cell.angle_alpha   90.00
_cell.angle_beta   90.00
_cell.angle_gamma   90.00
#
_symmetry.space_group_name_H-M   'P 1'
#
loop_
_entity.id
_entity.type
_entity.pdbx_description
1 polymer ?
#
loop_
_entity_poly.entity_id
_entity_poly.type
_entity_poly.pdbx_seq_one_letter_code
_entity_poly.pdbx_strand_id
1 'polypeptide(L)'
;MSRPLLMALHSSSETFGVAVQDPLQLEEGPRVAVFDDGRSLSNTLIGRVAALLPQERWSDLEGLAVATGPGGFTGTRLSVVMARTLAQQLNCRLIGVSSYALMASRLVERLPQEQRRSPFWIQRELPRRGWVAGCYQLVDGGIEEIRSPHLLPPGQQVEPVLAAEEDVAADVERLLALLQQADRLGTAGPWQPVLPLYPTSPVGPV
;
A
#
# COMPACT_ATOMS: atom_id res chain seq x y z
N MET A 1 -16.82 6.32 -25.57
CA MET A 1 -15.43 6.50 -25.10
C MET A 1 -15.34 5.84 -23.74
N SER A 2 -14.41 4.89 -23.57
CA SER A 2 -14.10 4.30 -22.27
C SER A 2 -13.65 5.41 -21.31
N ARG A 3 -14.11 5.37 -20.04
CA ARG A 3 -13.69 6.34 -19.03
C ARG A 3 -12.46 5.77 -18.33
N PRO A 4 -11.35 6.53 -18.24
CA PRO A 4 -10.17 6.06 -17.53
C PRO A 4 -10.51 5.76 -16.07
N LEU A 5 -9.96 4.67 -15.53
CA LEU A 5 -10.16 4.30 -14.13
C LEU A 5 -8.82 4.09 -13.46
N LEU A 6 -8.78 4.42 -12.18
CA LEU A 6 -7.67 4.11 -11.29
C LEU A 6 -8.14 3.10 -10.25
N MET A 7 -7.27 2.16 -9.90
CA MET A 7 -7.58 1.16 -8.87
C MET A 7 -6.42 1.00 -7.89
N ALA A 8 -6.75 0.85 -6.61
CA ALA A 8 -5.79 0.55 -5.55
C ALA A 8 -6.16 -0.74 -4.82
N LEU A 9 -5.13 -1.52 -4.43
CA LEU A 9 -5.27 -2.79 -3.72
C LEU A 9 -4.40 -2.78 -2.46
N HIS A 10 -4.96 -3.22 -1.33
CA HIS A 10 -4.26 -3.36 -0.06
C HIS A 10 -4.65 -4.68 0.62
N SER A 11 -3.67 -5.50 0.97
CA SER A 11 -3.89 -6.77 1.69
C SER A 11 -2.72 -7.15 2.59
N SER A 12 -2.08 -6.15 3.20
CA SER A 12 -0.96 -6.38 4.12
C SER A 12 -1.42 -6.81 5.53
N SER A 13 -2.72 -6.91 5.75
CA SER A 13 -3.35 -7.43 6.98
C SER A 13 -4.25 -8.63 6.69
N GLU A 14 -5.05 -9.06 7.67
CA GLU A 14 -6.13 -10.04 7.47
C GLU A 14 -7.28 -9.47 6.63
N THR A 15 -7.33 -8.14 6.51
CA THR A 15 -8.34 -7.40 5.77
C THR A 15 -7.83 -7.04 4.38
N PHE A 16 -8.66 -7.26 3.36
CA PHE A 16 -8.42 -6.83 1.98
C PHE A 16 -9.21 -5.55 1.68
N GLY A 17 -8.53 -4.55 1.16
CA GLY A 17 -9.12 -3.31 0.67
C GLY A 17 -8.93 -3.14 -0.84
N VAL A 18 -9.96 -2.65 -1.49
CA VAL A 18 -9.93 -2.24 -2.88
C VAL A 18 -10.62 -0.89 -3.04
N ALA A 19 -10.04 0.00 -3.83
CA ALA A 19 -10.65 1.28 -4.17
C ALA A 19 -10.55 1.53 -5.67
N VAL A 20 -11.58 2.15 -6.23
CA VAL A 20 -11.65 2.52 -7.65
C VAL A 20 -12.15 3.95 -7.77
N GLN A 21 -11.54 4.71 -8.65
CA GLN A 21 -11.94 6.10 -8.94
C GLN A 21 -11.85 6.41 -10.43
N ASP A 22 -12.82 7.18 -10.90
CA ASP A 22 -12.76 7.88 -12.18
C ASP A 22 -12.02 9.23 -11.95
N PRO A 23 -10.82 9.43 -12.51
CA PRO A 23 -10.06 10.67 -12.30
C PRO A 23 -10.72 11.90 -12.93
N LEU A 24 -11.74 11.72 -13.77
CA LEU A 24 -12.53 12.80 -14.36
C LEU A 24 -13.76 13.16 -13.51
N GLN A 25 -14.06 12.38 -12.46
CA GLN A 25 -15.20 12.55 -11.54
C GLN A 25 -14.72 12.59 -10.10
N LEU A 26 -13.76 13.45 -9.79
CA LEU A 26 -13.17 13.54 -8.45
C LEU A 26 -14.16 13.96 -7.37
N GLU A 27 -15.20 14.70 -7.74
CA GLU A 27 -16.24 15.16 -6.82
C GLU A 27 -17.07 14.01 -6.21
N GLU A 28 -17.18 12.89 -6.92
CA GLU A 28 -17.89 11.71 -6.43
C GLU A 28 -17.08 10.92 -5.40
N GLY A 29 -15.77 11.20 -5.27
CA GLY A 29 -14.85 10.46 -4.44
C GLY A 29 -14.58 9.03 -4.93
N PRO A 30 -13.66 8.31 -4.26
CA PRO A 30 -13.39 6.92 -4.58
C PRO A 30 -14.49 5.99 -4.06
N ARG A 31 -14.79 4.95 -4.81
CA ARG A 31 -15.57 3.82 -4.29
C ARG A 31 -14.60 2.88 -3.58
N VAL A 32 -14.87 2.59 -2.33
CA VAL A 32 -14.04 1.75 -1.47
C VAL A 32 -14.83 0.55 -0.97
N ALA A 33 -14.18 -0.61 -0.95
CA ALA A 33 -14.71 -1.79 -0.30
C ALA A 33 -13.61 -2.50 0.50
N VAL A 34 -13.99 -3.02 1.67
CA VAL A 34 -13.11 -3.69 2.61
C VAL A 34 -13.72 -5.03 3.00
N PHE A 35 -12.90 -6.07 3.07
CA PHE A 35 -13.33 -7.45 3.30
C PHE A 35 -12.39 -8.16 4.28
N ASP A 36 -12.95 -8.77 5.31
CA ASP A 36 -12.20 -9.56 6.31
C ASP A 36 -12.02 -11.01 5.82
N ASP A 37 -11.33 -11.15 4.70
CA ASP A 37 -11.16 -12.45 4.05
C ASP A 37 -10.03 -13.30 4.67
N GLY A 38 -9.06 -12.69 5.32
CA GLY A 38 -7.93 -13.40 5.92
C GLY A 38 -7.29 -14.39 4.95
N ARG A 39 -7.21 -15.65 5.36
CA ARG A 39 -6.65 -16.73 4.52
C ARG A 39 -7.50 -17.07 3.31
N SER A 40 -8.78 -16.73 3.30
CA SER A 40 -9.69 -17.00 2.18
C SER A 40 -9.43 -16.10 0.98
N LEU A 41 -8.64 -15.04 1.14
CA LEU A 41 -8.33 -14.08 0.07
C LEU A 41 -7.78 -14.78 -1.20
N SER A 42 -7.05 -15.89 -1.05
CA SER A 42 -6.55 -16.66 -2.20
C SER A 42 -7.66 -17.14 -3.14
N ASN A 43 -8.87 -17.34 -2.62
CA ASN A 43 -10.02 -17.83 -3.39
C ASN A 43 -10.99 -16.68 -3.75
N THR A 44 -10.98 -15.59 -3.02
CA THR A 44 -11.98 -14.53 -3.11
C THR A 44 -11.50 -13.27 -3.82
N LEU A 45 -10.18 -13.04 -3.92
CA LEU A 45 -9.57 -11.81 -4.41
C LEU A 45 -10.19 -11.28 -5.70
N ILE A 46 -10.26 -12.12 -6.73
CA ILE A 46 -10.83 -11.74 -8.04
C ILE A 46 -12.30 -11.35 -7.91
N GLY A 47 -13.07 -12.13 -7.15
CA GLY A 47 -14.49 -11.86 -6.90
C GLY A 47 -14.70 -10.56 -6.13
N ARG A 48 -13.83 -10.24 -5.14
CA ARG A 48 -13.88 -8.98 -4.38
C ARG A 48 -13.60 -7.78 -5.26
N VAL A 49 -12.57 -7.86 -6.10
CA VAL A 49 -12.28 -6.80 -7.07
C VAL A 49 -13.43 -6.64 -8.08
N ALA A 50 -13.95 -7.75 -8.61
CA ALA A 50 -15.05 -7.72 -9.56
C ALA A 50 -16.37 -7.18 -8.96
N ALA A 51 -16.59 -7.35 -7.66
CA ALA A 51 -17.74 -6.78 -6.96
C ALA A 51 -17.72 -5.23 -6.96
N LEU A 52 -16.52 -4.62 -6.92
CA LEU A 52 -16.38 -3.17 -6.97
C LEU A 52 -16.25 -2.66 -8.41
N LEU A 53 -15.51 -3.36 -9.25
CA LEU A 53 -15.28 -3.08 -10.66
C LEU A 53 -15.53 -4.35 -11.50
N PRO A 54 -16.66 -4.48 -12.20
CA PRO A 54 -16.94 -5.63 -13.06
C PRO A 54 -15.81 -5.89 -14.06
N GLN A 55 -15.54 -7.16 -14.37
CA GLN A 55 -14.39 -7.57 -15.18
C GLN A 55 -14.39 -6.97 -16.58
N GLU A 56 -15.58 -6.74 -17.14
CA GLU A 56 -15.79 -6.11 -18.45
C GLU A 56 -15.22 -4.68 -18.50
N ARG A 57 -15.05 -4.06 -17.33
CA ARG A 57 -14.51 -2.72 -17.20
C ARG A 57 -13.02 -2.69 -16.82
N TRP A 58 -12.37 -3.83 -16.66
CA TRP A 58 -10.93 -3.84 -16.33
C TRP A 58 -10.07 -3.26 -17.45
N SER A 59 -10.51 -3.34 -18.70
CA SER A 59 -9.85 -2.66 -19.83
C SER A 59 -9.86 -1.14 -19.74
N ASP A 60 -10.68 -0.56 -18.87
CA ASP A 60 -10.73 0.89 -18.62
C ASP A 60 -9.62 1.36 -17.65
N LEU A 61 -8.92 0.43 -17.00
CA LEU A 61 -7.87 0.77 -16.05
C LEU A 61 -6.66 1.38 -16.75
N GLU A 62 -6.29 2.60 -16.37
CA GLU A 62 -5.11 3.32 -16.85
C GLU A 62 -3.99 3.41 -15.81
N GLY A 63 -4.30 3.09 -14.56
CA GLY A 63 -3.32 3.10 -13.48
C GLY A 63 -3.74 2.25 -12.29
N LEU A 64 -2.74 1.66 -11.65
CA LEU A 64 -2.87 0.79 -10.48
C LEU A 64 -1.94 1.24 -9.36
N ALA A 65 -2.39 1.08 -8.13
CA ALA A 65 -1.57 1.24 -6.94
C ALA A 65 -1.70 0.00 -6.04
N VAL A 66 -0.63 -0.42 -5.38
CA VAL A 66 -0.68 -1.57 -4.48
C VAL A 66 0.19 -1.37 -3.25
N ALA A 67 -0.34 -1.77 -2.08
CA ALA A 67 0.45 -1.87 -0.86
C ALA A 67 1.41 -3.05 -0.98
N THR A 68 2.72 -2.77 -0.83
CA THR A 68 3.78 -3.79 -0.98
C THR A 68 4.15 -4.50 0.31
N GLY A 69 3.53 -4.16 1.44
CA GLY A 69 3.89 -4.63 2.77
C GLY A 69 4.79 -3.61 3.51
N PRO A 70 5.33 -3.94 4.68
CA PRO A 70 5.27 -5.25 5.32
C PRO A 70 3.89 -5.60 5.85
N GLY A 71 3.61 -6.90 5.93
CA GLY A 71 2.33 -7.41 6.44
C GLY A 71 2.16 -8.91 6.22
N GLY A 72 0.92 -9.39 6.12
CA GLY A 72 0.60 -10.78 5.85
C GLY A 72 1.23 -11.27 4.54
N PHE A 73 2.10 -12.28 4.64
CA PHE A 73 2.89 -12.78 3.49
C PHE A 73 2.03 -13.15 2.27
N THR A 74 0.99 -13.96 2.51
CA THR A 74 0.15 -14.47 1.42
C THR A 74 -0.70 -13.36 0.80
N GLY A 75 -1.37 -12.56 1.62
CA GLY A 75 -2.23 -11.47 1.15
C GLY A 75 -1.46 -10.45 0.31
N THR A 76 -0.37 -9.90 0.86
CA THR A 76 0.49 -8.93 0.16
C THR A 76 0.95 -9.46 -1.20
N ARG A 77 1.40 -10.72 -1.25
CA ARG A 77 1.84 -11.34 -2.49
C ARG A 77 0.74 -11.45 -3.53
N LEU A 78 -0.46 -11.86 -3.11
CA LEU A 78 -1.61 -12.00 -4.00
C LEU A 78 -1.98 -10.67 -4.66
N SER A 79 -2.11 -9.59 -3.87
CA SER A 79 -2.46 -8.28 -4.42
C SER A 79 -1.37 -7.71 -5.30
N VAL A 80 -0.09 -7.86 -4.93
CA VAL A 80 1.02 -7.40 -5.78
C VAL A 80 1.07 -8.17 -7.09
N VAL A 81 0.91 -9.50 -7.06
CA VAL A 81 0.89 -10.32 -8.29
C VAL A 81 -0.30 -9.92 -9.18
N MET A 82 -1.49 -9.76 -8.60
CA MET A 82 -2.67 -9.32 -9.36
C MET A 82 -2.44 -7.95 -10.01
N ALA A 83 -1.99 -6.96 -9.24
CA ALA A 83 -1.72 -5.61 -9.75
C ALA A 83 -0.69 -5.62 -10.88
N ARG A 84 0.40 -6.36 -10.73
CA ARG A 84 1.45 -6.53 -11.76
C ARG A 84 0.90 -7.18 -13.02
N THR A 85 0.11 -8.25 -12.87
CA THR A 85 -0.48 -8.97 -14.01
C THR A 85 -1.43 -8.06 -14.78
N LEU A 86 -2.31 -7.34 -14.09
CA LEU A 86 -3.21 -6.38 -14.72
C LEU A 86 -2.43 -5.25 -15.41
N ALA A 87 -1.45 -4.65 -14.75
CA ALA A 87 -0.64 -3.58 -15.33
C ALA A 87 0.11 -4.03 -16.57
N GLN A 88 0.64 -5.26 -16.57
CA GLN A 88 1.31 -5.86 -17.72
C GLN A 88 0.34 -6.10 -18.88
N GLN A 89 -0.82 -6.71 -18.62
CA GLN A 89 -1.79 -7.05 -19.65
C GLN A 89 -2.45 -5.81 -20.26
N LEU A 90 -2.71 -4.80 -19.45
CA LEU A 90 -3.37 -3.56 -19.87
C LEU A 90 -2.37 -2.50 -20.34
N ASN A 91 -1.07 -2.76 -20.19
CA ASN A 91 0.00 -1.79 -20.45
C ASN A 91 -0.23 -0.45 -19.74
N CYS A 92 -0.68 -0.51 -18.49
CA CYS A 92 -0.95 0.67 -17.66
C CYS A 92 0.10 0.84 -16.56
N ARG A 93 0.08 2.00 -15.93
CA ARG A 93 1.04 2.36 -14.87
C ARG A 93 0.76 1.60 -13.58
N LEU A 94 1.82 1.33 -12.81
CA LEU A 94 1.70 0.73 -11.49
C LEU A 94 2.66 1.43 -10.51
N ILE A 95 2.13 1.82 -9.35
CA ILE A 95 2.95 2.23 -8.21
C ILE A 95 2.82 1.23 -7.06
N GLY A 96 3.93 0.99 -6.38
CA GLY A 96 3.97 0.23 -5.13
C GLY A 96 4.33 1.15 -3.97
N VAL A 97 3.59 1.06 -2.86
CA VAL A 97 3.84 1.87 -1.66
C VAL A 97 3.95 0.95 -0.46
N SER A 98 4.93 1.18 0.42
CA SER A 98 5.02 0.38 1.64
C SER A 98 3.81 0.63 2.55
N SER A 99 3.30 -0.41 3.21
CA SER A 99 2.17 -0.28 4.14
C SER A 99 2.51 0.67 5.29
N TYR A 100 3.77 0.71 5.71
CA TYR A 100 4.21 1.62 6.76
C TYR A 100 4.25 3.08 6.28
N ALA A 101 4.54 3.35 5.00
CA ALA A 101 4.44 4.71 4.45
C ALA A 101 2.99 5.21 4.42
N LEU A 102 2.02 4.32 4.14
CA LEU A 102 0.59 4.64 4.24
C LEU A 102 0.21 4.97 5.68
N MET A 103 0.60 4.13 6.64
CA MET A 103 0.39 4.37 8.07
C MET A 103 1.07 5.66 8.53
N ALA A 104 2.30 5.93 8.10
CA ALA A 104 3.06 7.13 8.46
C ALA A 104 2.29 8.40 8.08
N SER A 105 1.60 8.42 6.95
CA SER A 105 0.82 9.58 6.49
C SER A 105 -0.35 9.93 7.42
N ARG A 106 -0.93 8.94 8.11
CA ARG A 106 -2.00 9.13 9.10
C ARG A 106 -1.46 9.39 10.50
N LEU A 107 -0.42 8.64 10.86
CA LEU A 107 0.07 8.60 12.24
C LEU A 107 0.98 9.77 12.60
N VAL A 108 1.59 10.45 11.62
CA VAL A 108 2.48 11.60 11.86
C VAL A 108 1.80 12.72 12.66
N GLU A 109 0.49 12.85 12.55
CA GLU A 109 -0.28 13.85 13.30
C GLU A 109 -0.33 13.57 14.81
N ARG A 110 -0.03 12.34 15.24
CA ARG A 110 0.05 11.96 16.66
C ARG A 110 1.35 12.44 17.31
N LEU A 111 2.35 12.81 16.50
CA LEU A 111 3.56 13.42 17.01
C LEU A 111 3.33 14.88 17.44
N PRO A 112 4.04 15.36 18.46
CA PRO A 112 4.12 16.79 18.77
C PRO A 112 4.44 17.59 17.51
N GLN A 113 3.84 18.78 17.36
CA GLN A 113 3.94 19.57 16.14
C GLN A 113 5.41 19.87 15.74
N GLU A 114 6.27 20.11 16.72
CA GLU A 114 7.70 20.37 16.54
C GLU A 114 8.48 19.16 16.01
N GLN A 115 7.95 17.94 16.16
CA GLN A 115 8.61 16.69 15.74
C GLN A 115 8.09 16.18 14.39
N ARG A 116 6.95 16.68 13.87
CA ARG A 116 6.32 16.14 12.66
C ARG A 116 7.18 16.23 11.41
N ARG A 117 8.06 17.25 11.33
CA ARG A 117 8.98 17.42 10.19
C ARG A 117 10.34 16.76 10.41
N SER A 118 10.57 16.17 11.58
CA SER A 118 11.77 15.37 11.87
C SER A 118 11.55 13.92 11.45
N PRO A 119 12.61 13.14 11.16
CA PRO A 119 12.48 11.72 10.91
C PRO A 119 11.83 11.00 12.10
N PHE A 120 10.92 10.07 11.83
CA PHE A 120 10.24 9.24 12.81
C PHE A 120 10.08 7.81 12.31
N TRP A 121 9.80 6.88 13.20
CA TRP A 121 9.73 5.47 12.87
C TRP A 121 8.31 4.93 13.03
N ILE A 122 7.89 4.07 12.10
CA ILE A 122 6.73 3.19 12.26
C ILE A 122 7.29 1.80 12.57
N GLN A 123 6.84 1.18 13.66
CA GLN A 123 7.33 -0.15 14.03
C GLN A 123 6.22 -1.11 14.47
N ARG A 124 6.50 -2.41 14.31
CA ARG A 124 5.67 -3.52 14.80
C ARG A 124 6.56 -4.65 15.28
N GLU A 125 6.19 -5.25 16.40
CA GLU A 125 6.80 -6.49 16.85
C GLU A 125 6.29 -7.67 16.03
N LEU A 126 7.21 -8.48 15.52
CA LEU A 126 6.90 -9.79 14.93
C LEU A 126 7.20 -10.85 15.96
N PRO A 127 6.19 -11.64 16.41
CA PRO A 127 6.40 -12.71 17.42
C PRO A 127 7.57 -13.61 17.05
N ARG A 128 8.53 -13.79 17.99
CA ARG A 128 9.74 -14.62 17.86
C ARG A 128 10.76 -14.15 16.82
N ARG A 129 10.54 -13.02 16.12
CA ARG A 129 11.43 -12.50 15.07
C ARG A 129 12.05 -11.16 15.42
N GLY A 130 11.42 -10.41 16.32
CA GLY A 130 11.89 -9.07 16.73
C GLY A 130 11.06 -7.96 16.10
N TRP A 131 11.64 -6.77 16.04
CA TRP A 131 10.96 -5.56 15.62
C TRP A 131 11.24 -5.26 14.15
N VAL A 132 10.18 -5.03 13.38
CA VAL A 132 10.26 -4.45 12.03
C VAL A 132 9.94 -2.97 12.13
N ALA A 133 10.81 -2.13 11.58
CA ALA A 133 10.63 -0.69 11.57
C ALA A 133 11.02 -0.08 10.22
N GLY A 134 10.33 1.01 9.84
CA GLY A 134 10.66 1.87 8.71
C GLY A 134 10.75 3.31 9.18
N CYS A 135 11.65 4.12 8.59
CA CYS A 135 11.87 5.52 8.93
C CYS A 135 11.27 6.43 7.87
N TYR A 136 10.52 7.43 8.32
CA TYR A 136 9.75 8.34 7.48
C TYR A 136 9.94 9.78 7.91
N GLN A 137 9.66 10.70 6.99
CA GLN A 137 9.67 12.14 7.27
C GLN A 137 8.52 12.83 6.54
N LEU A 138 7.85 13.76 7.21
CA LEU A 138 6.87 14.63 6.57
C LEU A 138 7.61 15.75 5.84
N VAL A 139 7.43 15.80 4.53
CA VAL A 139 7.98 16.82 3.64
C VAL A 139 6.85 17.57 2.92
N ASP A 140 7.19 18.65 2.21
CA ASP A 140 6.21 19.33 1.39
C ASP A 140 5.77 18.40 0.23
N GLY A 141 4.53 17.97 0.29
CA GLY A 141 3.96 17.01 -0.68
C GLY A 141 3.64 15.62 -0.11
N GLY A 142 3.99 15.32 1.14
CA GLY A 142 3.58 14.07 1.80
C GLY A 142 4.66 13.42 2.65
N ILE A 143 4.63 12.10 2.69
CA ILE A 143 5.60 11.30 3.45
C ILE A 143 6.71 10.82 2.52
N GLU A 144 7.94 11.07 2.92
CA GLU A 144 9.15 10.50 2.33
C GLU A 144 9.60 9.28 3.14
N GLU A 145 9.92 8.17 2.47
CA GLU A 145 10.49 6.98 3.07
C GLU A 145 12.01 7.12 3.11
N ILE A 146 12.57 7.42 4.30
CA ILE A 146 14.01 7.55 4.52
C ILE A 146 14.70 6.19 4.59
N ARG A 147 14.02 5.21 5.21
CA ARG A 147 14.44 3.81 5.26
C ARG A 147 13.23 2.91 5.12
N SER A 148 13.30 2.01 4.16
CA SER A 148 12.28 0.99 3.99
C SER A 148 12.16 0.07 5.21
N PRO A 149 10.96 -0.47 5.48
CA PRO A 149 10.74 -1.41 6.56
C PRO A 149 11.72 -2.58 6.54
N HIS A 150 12.41 -2.81 7.64
CA HIS A 150 13.40 -3.86 7.82
C HIS A 150 13.38 -4.39 9.25
N LEU A 151 13.94 -5.58 9.46
CA LEU A 151 14.12 -6.13 10.80
C LEU A 151 15.23 -5.36 11.52
N LEU A 152 14.91 -4.83 12.70
CA LEU A 152 15.91 -4.16 13.53
C LEU A 152 16.88 -5.19 14.13
N PRO A 153 18.18 -4.86 14.23
CA PRO A 153 19.12 -5.65 15.01
C PRO A 153 18.66 -5.83 16.46
N PRO A 154 18.95 -6.98 17.09
CA PRO A 154 18.60 -7.19 18.49
C PRO A 154 19.12 -6.08 19.41
N GLY A 155 18.23 -5.53 20.23
CA GLY A 155 18.57 -4.45 21.18
C GLY A 155 18.61 -3.06 20.56
N GLN A 156 18.47 -2.88 19.26
CA GLN A 156 18.39 -1.55 18.64
C GLN A 156 17.05 -0.89 19.01
N GLN A 157 17.14 0.31 19.57
CA GLN A 157 15.99 1.19 19.78
C GLN A 157 15.99 2.30 18.73
N VAL A 158 14.81 2.78 18.38
CA VAL A 158 14.60 3.87 17.42
C VAL A 158 13.62 4.88 17.99
N GLU A 159 13.87 6.17 17.77
CA GLU A 159 13.03 7.27 18.29
C GLU A 159 13.01 8.43 17.30
N PRO A 160 11.93 9.24 17.29
CA PRO A 160 10.63 8.94 17.89
C PRO A 160 9.93 7.80 17.15
N VAL A 161 9.12 7.02 17.84
CA VAL A 161 8.48 5.83 17.30
C VAL A 161 6.96 5.87 17.46
N LEU A 162 6.24 5.42 16.44
CA LEU A 162 4.82 5.17 16.43
C LEU A 162 4.56 3.68 16.13
N ALA A 163 3.62 3.10 16.85
CA ALA A 163 3.20 1.71 16.57
C ALA A 163 2.48 1.65 15.21
N ALA A 164 2.78 0.62 14.42
CA ALA A 164 2.06 0.37 13.20
C ALA A 164 0.59 0.04 13.51
N GLU A 165 -0.33 0.77 12.90
CA GLU A 165 -1.77 0.65 13.11
C GLU A 165 -2.47 0.58 11.76
N GLU A 166 -3.22 -0.49 11.56
CA GLU A 166 -3.92 -0.76 10.30
C GLU A 166 -5.23 0.03 10.23
N ASP A 167 -5.45 0.66 9.09
CA ASP A 167 -6.73 1.20 8.65
C ASP A 167 -6.79 1.02 7.13
N VAL A 168 -7.25 -0.16 6.73
CA VAL A 168 -7.21 -0.58 5.32
C VAL A 168 -8.07 0.31 4.43
N ALA A 169 -9.18 0.84 4.95
CA ALA A 169 -10.03 1.76 4.19
C ALA A 169 -9.28 3.06 3.89
N ALA A 170 -8.74 3.72 4.91
CA ALA A 170 -7.95 4.94 4.74
C ALA A 170 -6.67 4.71 3.91
N ASP A 171 -6.00 3.57 4.11
CA ASP A 171 -4.77 3.24 3.41
C ASP A 171 -5.00 2.99 1.91
N VAL A 172 -6.12 2.36 1.51
CA VAL A 172 -6.43 2.14 0.09
C VAL A 172 -6.89 3.42 -0.61
N GLU A 173 -7.59 4.32 0.07
CA GLU A 173 -7.88 5.67 -0.44
C GLU A 173 -6.60 6.47 -0.63
N ARG A 174 -5.69 6.41 0.33
CA ARG A 174 -4.38 7.06 0.23
C ARG A 174 -3.57 6.55 -0.95
N LEU A 175 -3.60 5.25 -1.23
CA LEU A 175 -2.97 4.67 -2.42
C LEU A 175 -3.49 5.29 -3.72
N LEU A 176 -4.80 5.47 -3.86
CA LEU A 176 -5.37 6.16 -5.02
C LEU A 176 -4.89 7.61 -5.14
N ALA A 177 -4.88 8.34 -4.03
CA ALA A 177 -4.40 9.72 -4.01
C ALA A 177 -2.92 9.82 -4.44
N LEU A 178 -2.08 8.89 -3.98
CA LEU A 178 -0.67 8.81 -4.38
C LEU A 178 -0.50 8.47 -5.87
N LEU A 179 -1.33 7.56 -6.40
CA LEU A 179 -1.34 7.24 -7.83
C LEU A 179 -1.70 8.47 -8.67
N GLN A 180 -2.74 9.22 -8.30
CA GLN A 180 -3.13 10.44 -8.97
C GLN A 180 -2.04 11.52 -8.90
N GLN A 181 -1.36 11.62 -7.77
CA GLN A 181 -0.23 12.54 -7.62
C GLN A 181 0.93 12.14 -8.54
N ALA A 182 1.29 10.85 -8.56
CA ALA A 182 2.34 10.32 -9.42
C ALA A 182 2.02 10.52 -10.91
N ASP A 183 0.76 10.36 -11.30
CA ASP A 183 0.29 10.63 -12.65
C ASP A 183 0.48 12.10 -13.05
N ARG A 184 0.03 13.02 -12.19
CA ARG A 184 0.19 14.46 -12.45
C ARG A 184 1.64 14.90 -12.58
N LEU A 185 2.53 14.24 -11.83
CA LEU A 185 3.97 14.51 -11.84
C LEU A 185 4.73 13.74 -12.93
N GLY A 186 4.07 12.83 -13.66
CA GLY A 186 4.70 11.95 -14.65
C GLY A 186 5.67 10.96 -14.03
N THR A 187 5.54 10.63 -12.74
CA THR A 187 6.42 9.74 -11.98
C THR A 187 5.85 8.33 -11.81
N ALA A 188 4.58 8.11 -12.17
CA ALA A 188 4.00 6.78 -12.16
C ALA A 188 4.75 5.87 -13.14
N GLY A 189 5.38 4.85 -12.60
CA GLY A 189 6.35 4.04 -13.33
C GLY A 189 5.79 2.74 -13.90
N PRO A 190 6.65 1.97 -14.54
CA PRO A 190 6.32 0.65 -15.03
C PRO A 190 6.11 -0.34 -13.87
N TRP A 191 5.44 -1.45 -14.16
CA TRP A 191 5.10 -2.47 -13.16
C TRP A 191 6.30 -3.31 -12.68
N GLN A 192 7.39 -3.38 -13.45
CA GLN A 192 8.51 -4.30 -13.20
C GLN A 192 9.17 -4.13 -11.82
N PRO A 193 9.47 -2.92 -11.33
CA PRO A 193 10.12 -2.75 -10.04
C PRO A 193 9.20 -2.96 -8.83
N VAL A 194 7.88 -3.06 -9.03
CA VAL A 194 6.93 -3.23 -7.92
C VAL A 194 6.96 -4.67 -7.43
N LEU A 195 7.57 -4.89 -6.27
CA LEU A 195 7.73 -6.20 -5.63
C LEU A 195 7.20 -6.18 -4.20
N PRO A 196 6.73 -7.33 -3.66
CA PRO A 196 6.39 -7.43 -2.24
C PRO A 196 7.63 -7.17 -1.37
N LEU A 197 7.44 -6.43 -0.29
CA LEU A 197 8.47 -6.13 0.68
C LEU A 197 8.43 -7.13 1.84
N TYR A 198 9.52 -7.87 2.01
CA TYR A 198 9.67 -8.86 3.07
C TYR A 198 10.81 -8.47 4.01
N PRO A 199 10.52 -7.85 5.17
CA PRO A 199 11.54 -7.49 6.16
C PRO A 199 12.25 -8.70 6.76
N THR A 200 11.61 -9.86 6.69
CA THR A 200 12.17 -11.15 7.14
C THR A 200 12.03 -12.18 6.03
N SER A 201 13.05 -13.03 5.85
CA SER A 201 12.94 -14.15 4.90
C SER A 201 11.75 -15.05 5.29
N PRO A 202 10.86 -15.40 4.35
CA PRO A 202 9.81 -16.39 4.59
C PRO A 202 10.37 -17.81 4.75
N VAL A 203 11.55 -18.06 4.22
CA VAL A 203 12.33 -19.30 4.37
C VAL A 203 13.45 -18.93 5.33
N GLY A 204 13.50 -19.54 6.51
CA GLY A 204 14.47 -19.21 7.57
C GLY A 204 15.89 -18.92 7.11
N PRO A 205 16.83 -18.56 7.98
CA PRO A 205 18.19 -18.27 7.54
C PRO A 205 18.74 -19.46 6.76
N VAL A 206 19.26 -19.18 5.57
CA VAL A 206 20.05 -20.14 4.77
C VAL A 206 21.36 -20.37 5.48
#